data_d756943377c99d957b57a1b53e45db1e
#
_entry.id   d756943377c99d957b57a1b53e45db1e
#
_cell.length_a   1.000
_cell.length_b   1.000
_cell.length_c   1.000
_cell.angle_alpha   90.00
_cell.angle_beta   90.00
_cell.angle_gamma   90.00
#
_symmetry.space_group_name_H-M   'P 1'
#
loop_
_entity.id
_entity.type
_entity.pdbx_description
1 polymer ?
#
loop_
_entity_poly.entity_id
_entity_poly.type
_entity_poly.pdbx_seq_one_letter_code
_entity_poly.pdbx_strand_id
1 'polypeptide(L)'
;MELCRADIARLERRGYEKGEFSRVGVDGIPRLRNSGGHCFFYDHDQKRCKEYASRPRGCAIYPVILSADGGIIVDSLCPEAGTLTQDDIKSKGRRLRQLLDKIDSEAHKSVGRR
;
A
#
# COMPACT_ATOMS: atom_id res chain seq x y z
N MET A 1 -2.05 4.90 -0.08
CA MET A 1 -1.33 3.60 0.10
C MET A 1 0.16 3.83 -0.08
N GLU A 2 0.92 3.61 0.96
CA GLU A 2 2.36 3.75 0.96
C GLU A 2 3.02 2.61 0.20
N LEU A 3 4.15 2.92 -0.47
CA LEU A 3 4.86 1.97 -1.31
C LEU A 3 6.29 1.79 -0.82
N CYS A 4 6.78 0.54 -0.81
CA CYS A 4 8.19 0.27 -0.65
C CYS A 4 8.88 0.19 -2.02
N ARG A 5 10.21 0.21 -2.04
CA ARG A 5 10.99 0.17 -3.29
C ARG A 5 10.68 -1.08 -4.12
N ALA A 6 10.48 -2.21 -3.45
CA ALA A 6 10.16 -3.47 -4.13
C ALA A 6 8.81 -3.39 -4.86
N ASP A 7 7.83 -2.70 -4.27
CA ASP A 7 6.53 -2.49 -4.92
C ASP A 7 6.70 -1.67 -6.20
N ILE A 8 7.45 -0.57 -6.11
CA ILE A 8 7.70 0.30 -7.26
C ILE A 8 8.43 -0.46 -8.37
N ALA A 9 9.49 -1.18 -8.02
CA ALA A 9 10.27 -1.95 -8.99
C ALA A 9 9.42 -3.00 -9.70
N ARG A 10 8.51 -3.66 -8.97
CA ARG A 10 7.64 -4.68 -9.54
C ARG A 10 6.66 -4.07 -10.55
N LEU A 11 6.09 -2.92 -10.25
CA LEU A 11 5.17 -2.23 -11.15
C LEU A 11 5.90 -1.64 -12.36
N GLU A 12 7.11 -1.13 -12.17
CA GLU A 12 7.94 -0.68 -13.29
C GLU A 12 8.25 -1.81 -14.27
N ARG A 13 8.49 -3.01 -13.76
CA ARG A 13 8.71 -4.20 -14.61
C ARG A 13 7.45 -4.57 -15.40
N ARG A 14 6.28 -4.14 -14.95
CA ARG A 14 5.02 -4.34 -15.68
C ARG A 14 4.81 -3.30 -16.78
N GLY A 15 5.72 -2.33 -16.92
CA GLY A 15 5.65 -1.31 -17.97
C GLY A 15 5.13 0.04 -17.53
N TYR A 16 4.87 0.25 -16.25
CA TYR A 16 4.41 1.54 -15.74
C TYR A 16 5.58 2.42 -15.35
N GLU A 17 5.45 3.72 -15.56
CA GLU A 17 6.41 4.69 -15.07
C GLU A 17 6.05 5.11 -13.65
N LYS A 18 7.05 5.25 -12.79
CA LYS A 18 6.89 5.59 -11.38
C LYS A 18 6.01 6.84 -11.19
N GLY A 19 6.23 7.89 -11.98
CA GLY A 19 5.47 9.13 -11.88
C GLY A 19 4.00 9.01 -12.28
N GLU A 20 3.63 7.98 -13.04
CA GLU A 20 2.26 7.74 -13.43
C GLU A 20 1.42 7.22 -12.27
N PHE A 21 1.97 6.27 -11.50
CA PHE A 21 1.19 5.57 -10.48
C PHE A 21 1.51 6.02 -9.05
N SER A 22 2.53 6.83 -8.84
CA SER A 22 2.95 7.21 -7.50
C SER A 22 3.32 8.68 -7.38
N ARG A 23 3.27 9.17 -6.14
CA ARG A 23 3.70 10.51 -5.76
C ARG A 23 4.48 10.42 -4.46
N VAL A 24 5.61 11.12 -4.39
CA VAL A 24 6.41 11.19 -3.17
C VAL A 24 5.96 12.39 -2.33
N GLY A 25 5.59 12.15 -1.08
CA GLY A 25 5.20 13.20 -0.15
C GLY A 25 6.40 13.95 0.43
N VAL A 26 6.12 14.98 1.22
CA VAL A 26 7.15 15.79 1.89
C VAL A 26 7.97 14.95 2.88
N ASP A 27 7.41 13.86 3.37
CA ASP A 27 8.08 12.90 4.25
C ASP A 27 9.01 11.93 3.52
N GLY A 28 9.10 12.03 2.19
CA GLY A 28 9.91 11.15 1.37
C GLY A 28 9.27 9.80 1.08
N ILE A 29 8.04 9.58 1.50
CA ILE A 29 7.34 8.30 1.31
C ILE A 29 6.56 8.33 0.01
N PRO A 30 6.80 7.38 -0.93
CA PRO A 30 5.99 7.27 -2.13
C PRO A 30 4.63 6.62 -1.80
N ARG A 31 3.57 7.15 -2.43
CA ARG A 31 2.21 6.65 -2.28
C ARG A 31 1.55 6.49 -3.64
N LEU A 32 0.62 5.55 -3.73
CA LEU A 32 -0.18 5.37 -4.95
C LEU A 32 -1.01 6.63 -5.23
N ARG A 33 -1.10 6.98 -6.50
CA ARG A 33 -1.97 8.06 -6.95
C ARG A 33 -3.38 7.55 -7.17
N ASN A 34 -4.35 8.43 -6.95
CA ASN A 34 -5.75 8.17 -7.29
C ASN A 34 -6.10 8.89 -8.59
N SER A 35 -7.05 8.32 -9.31
CA SER A 35 -7.60 8.90 -10.54
C SER A 35 -9.11 8.72 -10.50
N GLY A 36 -9.85 9.82 -10.63
CA GLY A 36 -11.32 9.77 -10.60
C GLY A 36 -11.91 9.23 -9.31
N GLY A 37 -11.24 9.47 -8.16
CA GLY A 37 -11.70 9.00 -6.86
C GLY A 37 -11.32 7.56 -6.52
N HIS A 38 -10.58 6.89 -7.39
CA HIS A 38 -10.14 5.50 -7.21
C HIS A 38 -8.63 5.40 -7.38
N CYS A 39 -8.05 4.28 -6.95
CA CYS A 39 -6.65 3.97 -7.20
C CYS A 39 -6.35 3.99 -8.70
N PHE A 40 -5.15 4.43 -9.07
CA PHE A 40 -4.68 4.47 -10.45
C PHE A 40 -4.88 3.13 -11.19
N PHE A 41 -4.73 2.01 -10.49
CA PHE A 41 -4.87 0.67 -11.06
C PHE A 41 -6.30 0.12 -11.02
N TYR A 42 -7.27 0.91 -10.60
CA TYR A 42 -8.66 0.45 -10.55
C TYR A 42 -9.24 0.35 -11.96
N ASP A 43 -9.75 -0.83 -12.30
CA ASP A 43 -10.45 -1.08 -13.57
C ASP A 43 -11.96 -0.96 -13.34
N HIS A 44 -12.57 0.09 -13.90
CA HIS A 44 -13.99 0.37 -13.73
C HIS A 44 -14.88 -0.69 -14.36
N ASP A 45 -14.44 -1.30 -15.47
CA ASP A 45 -15.21 -2.34 -16.18
C ASP A 45 -15.23 -3.65 -15.38
N GLN A 46 -14.08 -4.05 -14.87
CA GLN A 46 -13.93 -5.28 -14.06
C GLN A 46 -14.23 -5.05 -12.58
N LYS A 47 -14.30 -3.80 -12.13
CA LYS A 47 -14.52 -3.39 -10.73
C LYS A 47 -13.47 -4.00 -9.80
N ARG A 48 -12.21 -3.99 -10.23
CA ARG A 48 -11.09 -4.55 -9.46
C ARG A 48 -9.77 -3.90 -9.90
N CYS A 49 -8.71 -4.17 -9.14
CA CYS A 49 -7.36 -3.74 -9.51
C CYS A 49 -6.90 -4.52 -10.75
N LYS A 50 -6.52 -3.81 -11.83
CA LYS A 50 -6.01 -4.45 -13.05
C LYS A 50 -4.62 -5.07 -12.87
N GLU A 51 -3.88 -4.68 -11.81
CA GLU A 51 -2.58 -5.25 -11.46
C GLU A 51 -2.67 -6.06 -10.16
N TYR A 52 -3.77 -6.78 -9.97
CA TYR A 52 -4.04 -7.53 -8.74
C TYR A 52 -2.88 -8.47 -8.35
N ALA A 53 -2.34 -9.22 -9.32
CA ALA A 53 -1.25 -10.17 -9.06
C ALA A 53 0.06 -9.47 -8.67
N SER A 54 0.25 -8.24 -9.10
CA SER A 54 1.46 -7.44 -8.84
C SER A 54 1.19 -6.27 -7.88
N ARG A 55 0.07 -6.33 -7.16
CA ARG A 55 -0.34 -5.24 -6.28
C ARG A 55 0.70 -4.95 -5.19
N PRO A 56 0.78 -3.69 -4.71
CA PRO A 56 1.64 -3.35 -3.58
C PRO A 56 1.33 -4.19 -2.34
N ARG A 57 2.34 -4.39 -1.50
CA ARG A 57 2.19 -5.18 -0.29
C ARG A 57 1.11 -4.65 0.64
N GLY A 58 0.98 -3.32 0.75
CA GLY A 58 -0.09 -2.71 1.53
C GLY A 58 -1.47 -3.08 1.05
N CYS A 59 -1.65 -3.21 -0.27
CA CYS A 59 -2.92 -3.67 -0.84
C CYS A 59 -3.23 -5.13 -0.48
N ALA A 60 -2.21 -5.97 -0.39
CA ALA A 60 -2.37 -7.37 0.01
C ALA A 60 -2.71 -7.52 1.49
N ILE A 61 -2.30 -6.57 2.33
CA ILE A 61 -2.55 -6.55 3.77
C ILE A 61 -3.93 -5.94 4.08
N TYR A 62 -4.38 -5.00 3.25
CA TYR A 62 -5.71 -4.39 3.41
C TYR A 62 -6.78 -5.49 3.52
N PRO A 63 -7.79 -5.38 4.39
CA PRO A 63 -8.26 -4.19 5.09
C PRO A 63 -7.64 -3.93 6.48
N VAL A 64 -6.56 -4.59 6.83
CA VAL A 64 -5.85 -4.31 8.07
C VAL A 64 -5.00 -3.05 7.87
N ILE A 65 -5.23 -2.04 8.70
CA ILE A 65 -4.61 -0.72 8.58
C ILE A 65 -4.11 -0.25 9.94
N LEU A 66 -3.30 0.80 9.91
CA LEU A 66 -2.82 1.46 11.12
C LEU A 66 -3.77 2.59 11.49
N SER A 67 -4.22 2.63 12.74
CA SER A 67 -5.05 3.72 13.24
C SER A 67 -4.18 4.96 13.55
N ALA A 68 -4.83 6.10 13.76
CA ALA A 68 -4.14 7.35 14.07
C ALA A 68 -3.30 7.28 15.35
N ASP A 69 -3.68 6.43 16.30
CA ASP A 69 -2.95 6.24 17.57
C ASP A 69 -1.86 5.14 17.49
N GLY A 70 -1.64 4.58 16.31
CA GLY A 70 -0.62 3.56 16.09
C GLY A 70 -1.07 2.13 16.29
N GLY A 71 -2.35 1.90 16.59
CA GLY A 71 -2.92 0.55 16.75
C GLY A 71 -3.25 -0.10 15.42
N ILE A 72 -3.40 -1.42 15.45
CA ILE A 72 -3.83 -2.19 14.28
C ILE A 72 -5.35 -2.32 14.30
N ILE A 73 -6.00 -1.89 13.23
CA ILE A 73 -7.46 -1.98 13.09
C ILE A 73 -7.83 -2.55 11.72
N VAL A 74 -9.10 -2.91 11.56
CA VAL A 74 -9.66 -3.37 10.30
C VAL A 74 -10.55 -2.27 9.74
N ASP A 75 -10.34 -1.91 8.46
CA ASP A 75 -11.18 -0.92 7.79
C ASP A 75 -12.59 -1.49 7.61
N SER A 76 -13.54 -0.98 8.38
CA SER A 76 -14.93 -1.45 8.37
C SER A 76 -15.67 -1.16 7.07
N LEU A 77 -15.14 -0.26 6.23
CA LEU A 77 -15.72 0.06 4.92
C LEU A 77 -15.43 -1.02 3.88
N CYS A 78 -14.46 -1.90 4.14
CA CYS A 78 -14.15 -3.00 3.23
C CYS A 78 -15.19 -4.12 3.38
N PRO A 79 -15.81 -4.61 2.27
CA PRO A 79 -16.76 -5.72 2.34
C PRO A 79 -16.17 -6.99 2.93
N GLU A 80 -14.86 -7.18 2.85
CA GLU A 80 -14.16 -8.36 3.37
C GLU A 80 -13.80 -8.26 4.85
N ALA A 81 -14.09 -7.12 5.50
CA ALA A 81 -13.70 -6.89 6.89
C ALA A 81 -14.25 -7.96 7.85
N GLY A 82 -15.51 -8.39 7.63
CA GLY A 82 -16.17 -9.38 8.47
C GLY A 82 -15.71 -10.81 8.25
N THR A 83 -14.93 -11.09 7.21
CA THR A 83 -14.45 -12.45 6.90
C THR A 83 -13.12 -12.78 7.55
N LEU A 84 -12.43 -11.80 8.14
CA LEU A 84 -11.13 -12.00 8.76
C LEU A 84 -11.24 -12.64 10.13
N THR A 85 -10.43 -13.68 10.37
CA THR A 85 -10.27 -14.26 11.70
C THR A 85 -9.33 -13.43 12.55
N GLN A 86 -9.30 -13.68 13.87
CA GLN A 86 -8.33 -13.03 14.76
C GLN A 86 -6.90 -13.37 14.36
N ASP A 87 -6.64 -14.59 13.91
CA ASP A 87 -5.30 -15.00 13.45
C ASP A 87 -4.90 -14.27 12.17
N ASP A 88 -5.84 -14.05 11.25
CA ASP A 88 -5.62 -13.26 10.04
C ASP A 88 -5.24 -11.84 10.40
N ILE A 89 -5.95 -11.21 11.32
CA ILE A 89 -5.70 -9.84 11.77
C ILE A 89 -4.31 -9.72 12.40
N LYS A 90 -3.94 -10.67 13.26
CA LYS A 90 -2.62 -10.69 13.89
C LYS A 90 -1.50 -10.85 12.87
N SER A 91 -1.66 -11.79 11.95
CA SER A 91 -0.68 -12.05 10.90
C SER A 91 -0.50 -10.84 9.99
N LYS A 92 -1.61 -10.28 9.51
CA LYS A 92 -1.58 -9.10 8.64
C LYS A 92 -1.06 -7.87 9.38
N GLY A 93 -1.42 -7.69 10.65
CA GLY A 93 -0.93 -6.59 11.48
C GLY A 93 0.59 -6.63 11.65
N ARG A 94 1.15 -7.82 11.86
CA ARG A 94 2.60 -8.00 11.95
C ARG A 94 3.28 -7.63 10.64
N ARG A 95 2.74 -8.10 9.52
CA ARG A 95 3.27 -7.77 8.19
C ARG A 95 3.14 -6.28 7.89
N LEU A 96 2.06 -5.65 8.31
CA LEU A 96 1.87 -4.21 8.15
C LEU A 96 2.94 -3.43 8.90
N ARG A 97 3.21 -3.77 10.15
CA ARG A 97 4.26 -3.09 10.93
C ARG A 97 5.64 -3.26 10.29
N GLN A 98 5.95 -4.45 9.81
CA GLN A 98 7.21 -4.71 9.11
C GLN A 98 7.32 -3.90 7.83
N LEU A 99 6.22 -3.80 7.07
CA LEU A 99 6.18 -3.02 5.85
C LEU A 99 6.37 -1.53 6.13
N LEU A 100 5.69 -0.99 7.13
CA LEU A 100 5.80 0.43 7.49
C LEU A 100 7.20 0.78 7.98
N ASP A 101 7.82 -0.10 8.77
CA ASP A 101 9.21 0.08 9.21
C ASP A 101 10.16 0.11 8.01
N LYS A 102 9.93 -0.76 7.04
CA LYS A 102 10.73 -0.80 5.81
C LYS A 102 10.55 0.48 4.99
N ILE A 103 9.32 0.94 4.83
CA ILE A 103 9.00 2.17 4.09
C ILE A 103 9.67 3.37 4.76
N ASP A 104 9.56 3.49 6.08
CA ASP A 104 10.18 4.57 6.83
C ASP A 104 11.71 4.55 6.70
N SER A 105 12.30 3.38 6.78
CA SER A 105 13.74 3.21 6.62
C SER A 105 14.22 3.65 5.23
N GLU A 106 13.47 3.28 4.19
CA GLU A 106 13.79 3.67 2.81
C GLU A 106 13.65 5.17 2.60
N ALA A 107 12.60 5.77 3.15
CA ALA A 107 12.38 7.21 3.06
C ALA A 107 13.47 7.98 3.83
N HIS A 108 13.84 7.52 5.01
CA HIS A 108 14.89 8.13 5.82
C HIS A 108 16.24 8.09 5.11
N LYS A 109 16.58 6.98 4.48
CA LYS A 109 17.81 6.87 3.69
C LYS A 109 17.83 7.84 2.52
N SER A 110 16.69 8.00 1.84
CA SER A 110 16.57 8.93 0.72
C SER A 110 16.80 10.38 1.16
N VAL A 111 16.25 10.77 2.31
CA VAL A 111 16.40 12.11 2.88
C VAL A 111 17.81 12.31 3.43
N GLY A 112 18.38 11.29 4.08
CA GLY A 112 19.71 11.36 4.70
C GLY A 112 20.88 11.45 3.74
N ARG A 113 20.65 11.28 2.44
CA ARG A 113 21.70 11.36 1.41
C ARG A 113 21.96 12.77 0.87
N ARG A 114 21.28 13.76 1.40
CA ARG A 114 21.45 15.15 0.98
C ARG A 114 22.68 15.80 1.58
#